data_afe53f0ff18a3ce0159aeaca4cc39d6a
#
_entry.id   afe53f0ff18a3ce0159aeaca4cc39d6a
#
_cell.length_a   1.000
_cell.length_b   1.000
_cell.length_c   1.000
_cell.angle_alpha   90.00
_cell.angle_beta   90.00
_cell.angle_gamma   90.00
#
_symmetry.space_group_name_H-M   'P 1'
#
loop_
_entity.id
_entity.type
_entity.pdbx_description
1 polymer ?
#
loop_
_entity_poly.entity_id
_entity_poly.type
_entity_poly.pdbx_seq_one_letter_code
_entity_poly.pdbx_strand_id
1 'polypeptide(L)'
;MQRMLPLPARWPALACLALTAYLALVLNAPTAWQRWMRWSDTPPWIAAIGTLVELLLVALATAMLLLACAALSRRLLQGMGAALLLFSALAAWFMVRHQTQIGYATVSAVLSPDQGFTREILEPGLWIWMLVGGLLPALYWVHRLRQQPAGGPRGGLAGSGRLALLGLALLALLLVLLLARGMKKVYPQSGTGLSPSGVAAHRYVPTNWVYGLGAHVAVSAHERMRGQVPSPVQRHVYQPGQLPQDFTLVLVVGESLRSDHLQVLGAERQTTPRLAAESGLVALHGWSCDTSTRHALACMFVRPEALEPSDGWSPDRVTEGPVFDVFDHLGFDIELYAMQAEAGFYRQTRASHFSLREEIAASRPESGQPLDEWLLPPVQDKLARETGGRHLIVLHKKGSHFHYSARYPRAFARWQPECLDVQQNCSEAELRNSYDNSILYTDHVLAELMNLLRDRPALLVVTSDHGQSISATARFHGTPRAMAPAEQRRVPLLFWASEPLLAQAPFAARMQALRARAPASADTPVDHGHLFASLLGCAGIESSSGGITPRHNLCQLP
;
A
#
# COMPACT_ATOMS: atom_id res chain seq x y z
N MET A 1 30.59 43.47 -21.11
CA MET A 1 29.89 42.97 -22.32
C MET A 1 28.75 42.01 -21.92
N GLN A 2 27.58 42.54 -21.69
CA GLN A 2 26.38 41.77 -21.36
C GLN A 2 25.70 41.33 -22.66
N ARG A 3 26.02 40.18 -23.19
CA ARG A 3 25.12 39.47 -24.12
C ARG A 3 24.06 38.74 -23.30
N MET A 4 23.09 39.54 -22.84
CA MET A 4 21.87 38.95 -22.26
C MET A 4 21.16 38.15 -23.34
N LEU A 5 20.58 36.98 -22.96
CA LEU A 5 19.73 36.17 -23.81
C LEU A 5 18.76 37.04 -24.61
N PRO A 6 18.48 36.76 -25.90
CA PRO A 6 17.54 37.55 -26.70
C PRO A 6 16.16 37.58 -26.04
N LEU A 7 15.51 38.71 -26.04
CA LEU A 7 14.20 38.99 -25.41
C LEU A 7 13.15 37.87 -25.56
N PRO A 8 12.98 37.19 -26.71
CA PRO A 8 12.03 36.08 -26.84
C PRO A 8 12.37 34.80 -26.05
N ALA A 9 13.63 34.59 -25.65
CA ALA A 9 14.03 33.43 -24.82
C ALA A 9 13.91 33.73 -23.32
N ARG A 10 13.92 34.98 -22.88
CA ARG A 10 13.85 35.38 -21.45
C ARG A 10 12.51 35.06 -20.81
N TRP A 11 11.41 35.25 -21.55
CA TRP A 11 10.08 35.11 -21.02
C TRP A 11 9.72 33.66 -20.64
N PRO A 12 9.92 32.63 -21.50
CA PRO A 12 9.69 31.25 -21.12
C PRO A 12 10.55 30.82 -19.93
N ALA A 13 11.82 31.30 -19.84
CA ALA A 13 12.70 31.00 -18.72
C ALA A 13 12.18 31.61 -17.41
N LEU A 14 11.75 32.88 -17.41
CA LEU A 14 11.19 33.54 -16.23
C LEU A 14 9.88 32.87 -15.78
N ALA A 15 9.01 32.50 -16.71
CA ALA A 15 7.77 31.79 -16.42
C ALA A 15 8.06 30.40 -15.80
N CYS A 16 9.01 29.66 -16.36
CA CYS A 16 9.45 28.38 -15.79
C CYS A 16 10.02 28.56 -14.37
N LEU A 17 10.84 29.58 -14.13
CA LEU A 17 11.39 29.87 -12.80
C LEU A 17 10.29 30.24 -11.80
N ALA A 18 9.32 31.09 -12.19
CA ALA A 18 8.20 31.45 -11.32
C ALA A 18 7.33 30.23 -10.96
N LEU A 19 7.03 29.37 -11.94
CA LEU A 19 6.31 28.13 -11.70
C LEU A 19 7.10 27.16 -10.83
N THR A 20 8.40 27.03 -11.07
CA THR A 20 9.30 26.22 -10.26
C THR A 20 9.30 26.71 -8.81
N ALA A 21 9.42 28.00 -8.57
CA ALA A 21 9.39 28.59 -7.23
C ALA A 21 8.04 28.31 -6.52
N TYR A 22 6.92 28.43 -7.23
CA TYR A 22 5.61 28.10 -6.70
C TYR A 22 5.51 26.61 -6.30
N LEU A 23 5.87 25.70 -7.18
CA LEU A 23 5.80 24.25 -6.94
C LEU A 23 6.79 23.81 -5.84
N ALA A 24 8.04 24.25 -5.92
CA ALA A 24 9.07 23.80 -5.00
C ALA A 24 9.03 24.46 -3.62
N LEU A 25 8.61 25.71 -3.54
CA LEU A 25 8.65 26.48 -2.28
C LEU A 25 7.26 26.62 -1.67
N VAL A 26 6.27 27.12 -2.43
CA VAL A 26 4.95 27.46 -1.86
C VAL A 26 4.17 26.20 -1.51
N LEU A 27 4.02 25.28 -2.45
CA LEU A 27 3.27 24.03 -2.20
C LEU A 27 4.00 23.07 -1.24
N ASN A 28 5.32 23.14 -1.15
CA ASN A 28 6.11 22.30 -0.24
C ASN A 28 6.39 22.97 1.12
N ALA A 29 6.02 24.21 1.36
CA ALA A 29 6.34 24.90 2.62
C ALA A 29 5.89 24.13 3.88
N PRO A 30 4.66 23.60 3.96
CA PRO A 30 4.24 22.81 5.13
C PRO A 30 5.06 21.51 5.27
N THR A 31 5.32 20.80 4.17
CA THR A 31 6.12 19.56 4.17
C THR A 31 7.57 19.84 4.59
N ALA A 32 8.16 20.92 4.08
CA ALA A 32 9.51 21.36 4.45
C ALA A 32 9.62 21.72 5.93
N TRP A 33 8.61 22.41 6.47
CA TRP A 33 8.52 22.72 7.90
C TRP A 33 8.48 21.45 8.74
N GLN A 34 7.58 20.52 8.41
CA GLN A 34 7.50 19.23 9.10
C GLN A 34 8.82 18.44 8.98
N ARG A 35 9.46 18.51 7.83
CA ARG A 35 10.76 17.87 7.59
C ARG A 35 11.84 18.47 8.48
N TRP A 36 11.94 19.77 8.55
CA TRP A 36 12.88 20.48 9.42
C TRP A 36 12.68 20.11 10.91
N MET A 37 11.45 20.05 11.38
CA MET A 37 11.14 19.67 12.76
C MET A 37 11.48 18.20 13.11
N ARG A 38 11.65 17.34 12.11
CA ARG A 38 11.99 15.90 12.30
C ARG A 38 13.49 15.60 12.33
N TRP A 39 14.34 16.57 12.12
CA TRP A 39 15.78 16.40 12.29
C TRP A 39 16.11 16.39 13.78
N SER A 40 15.80 15.27 14.48
CA SER A 40 16.20 15.06 15.87
C SER A 40 17.71 14.96 15.96
N ASP A 41 18.28 15.32 17.09
CA ASP A 41 19.72 15.20 17.41
C ASP A 41 20.67 16.00 16.49
N THR A 42 20.14 16.92 15.69
CA THR A 42 20.91 17.76 14.77
C THR A 42 20.76 19.24 15.12
N PRO A 43 21.82 20.06 15.10
CA PRO A 43 21.69 21.49 15.28
C PRO A 43 20.68 22.10 14.29
N PRO A 44 19.79 23.02 14.75
CA PRO A 44 18.71 23.56 13.90
C PRO A 44 19.18 24.18 12.58
N TRP A 45 20.37 24.76 12.55
CA TRP A 45 20.94 25.35 11.33
C TRP A 45 21.35 24.27 10.30
N ILE A 46 21.84 23.10 10.75
CA ILE A 46 22.16 21.98 9.85
C ILE A 46 20.87 21.40 9.25
N ALA A 47 19.84 21.24 10.09
CA ALA A 47 18.52 20.82 9.64
C ALA A 47 17.93 21.79 8.60
N ALA A 48 18.06 23.10 8.83
CA ALA A 48 17.62 24.14 7.90
C ALA A 48 18.37 24.05 6.56
N ILE A 49 19.70 23.94 6.59
CA ILE A 49 20.53 23.81 5.38
C ILE A 49 20.15 22.52 4.63
N GLY A 50 20.00 21.39 5.33
CA GLY A 50 19.61 20.12 4.71
C GLY A 50 18.25 20.22 4.00
N THR A 51 17.25 20.78 4.66
CA THR A 51 15.91 21.00 4.08
C THR A 51 15.95 21.96 2.89
N LEU A 52 16.75 23.04 2.97
CA LEU A 52 16.93 23.97 1.85
C LEU A 52 17.59 23.28 0.64
N VAL A 53 18.56 22.41 0.86
CA VAL A 53 19.19 21.63 -0.23
C VAL A 53 18.20 20.65 -0.84
N GLU A 54 17.36 19.98 -0.05
CA GLU A 54 16.27 19.14 -0.57
C GLU A 54 15.34 19.94 -1.49
N LEU A 55 14.87 21.11 -1.05
CA LEU A 55 14.01 22.00 -1.86
C LEU A 55 14.72 22.53 -3.11
N LEU A 56 16.01 22.82 -3.03
CA LEU A 56 16.82 23.23 -4.19
C LEU A 56 16.93 22.11 -5.22
N LEU A 57 17.12 20.87 -4.80
CA LEU A 57 17.12 19.71 -5.69
C LEU A 57 15.78 19.54 -6.40
N VAL A 58 14.67 19.68 -5.67
CA VAL A 58 13.30 19.65 -6.25
C VAL A 58 13.11 20.79 -7.26
N ALA A 59 13.53 22.00 -6.89
CA ALA A 59 13.44 23.18 -7.77
C ALA A 59 14.25 22.98 -9.06
N LEU A 60 15.48 22.50 -8.97
CA LEU A 60 16.33 22.25 -10.12
C LEU A 60 15.76 21.15 -11.02
N ALA A 61 15.26 20.04 -10.46
CA ALA A 61 14.61 18.97 -11.23
C ALA A 61 13.36 19.47 -11.94
N THR A 62 12.52 20.26 -11.25
CA THR A 62 11.30 20.86 -11.82
C THR A 62 11.65 21.86 -12.93
N ALA A 63 12.63 22.73 -12.69
CA ALA A 63 13.11 23.68 -13.69
C ALA A 63 13.64 22.98 -14.94
N MET A 64 14.44 21.92 -14.77
CA MET A 64 14.95 21.11 -15.88
C MET A 64 13.81 20.56 -16.74
N LEU A 65 12.79 19.96 -16.12
CA LEU A 65 11.62 19.43 -16.84
C LEU A 65 10.88 20.52 -17.62
N LEU A 66 10.59 21.66 -16.98
CA LEU A 66 9.88 22.77 -17.61
C LEU A 66 10.70 23.42 -18.75
N LEU A 67 11.99 23.59 -18.55
CA LEU A 67 12.88 24.15 -19.59
C LEU A 67 13.00 23.20 -20.78
N ALA A 68 13.10 21.89 -20.55
CA ALA A 68 13.07 20.89 -21.62
C ALA A 68 11.74 20.93 -22.40
N CYS A 69 10.60 21.02 -21.71
CA CYS A 69 9.30 21.19 -22.35
C CYS A 69 9.23 22.50 -23.17
N ALA A 70 9.77 23.60 -22.64
CA ALA A 70 9.82 24.90 -23.31
C ALA A 70 10.68 24.85 -24.59
N ALA A 71 11.78 24.10 -24.56
CA ALA A 71 12.66 23.90 -25.72
C ALA A 71 11.98 23.07 -26.83
N LEU A 72 11.12 22.10 -26.47
CA LEU A 72 10.42 21.24 -27.42
C LEU A 72 9.20 21.94 -28.05
N SER A 73 8.27 22.37 -27.25
CA SER A 73 7.10 23.10 -27.74
C SER A 73 6.38 23.90 -26.66
N ARG A 74 5.76 25.01 -27.09
CA ARG A 74 4.91 25.83 -26.21
C ARG A 74 3.68 25.09 -25.71
N ARG A 75 3.05 24.26 -26.57
CA ARG A 75 1.87 23.46 -26.19
C ARG A 75 2.23 22.44 -25.10
N LEU A 76 3.39 21.81 -25.25
CA LEU A 76 3.92 20.88 -24.24
C LEU A 76 4.17 21.60 -22.92
N LEU A 77 4.80 22.78 -22.95
CA LEU A 77 5.02 23.59 -21.76
C LEU A 77 3.71 24.01 -21.09
N GLN A 78 2.69 24.41 -21.88
CA GLN A 78 1.36 24.77 -21.35
C GLN A 78 0.71 23.59 -20.65
N GLY A 79 0.64 22.42 -21.30
CA GLY A 79 0.03 21.21 -20.76
C GLY A 79 0.78 20.67 -19.54
N MET A 80 2.10 20.58 -19.63
CA MET A 80 2.94 20.11 -18.54
C MET A 80 2.84 21.02 -17.31
N GLY A 81 2.94 22.34 -17.49
CA GLY A 81 2.81 23.28 -16.38
C GLY A 81 1.44 23.23 -15.71
N ALA A 82 0.35 23.11 -16.49
CA ALA A 82 -0.99 22.95 -15.95
C ALA A 82 -1.14 21.61 -15.19
N ALA A 83 -0.63 20.52 -15.74
CA ALA A 83 -0.64 19.21 -15.09
C ALA A 83 0.17 19.23 -13.76
N LEU A 84 1.36 19.84 -13.79
CA LEU A 84 2.18 19.97 -12.58
C LEU A 84 1.46 20.78 -11.49
N LEU A 85 0.76 21.86 -11.85
CA LEU A 85 -0.01 22.65 -10.89
C LEU A 85 -1.18 21.88 -10.29
N LEU A 86 -1.98 21.21 -11.10
CA LEU A 86 -3.16 20.48 -10.64
C LEU A 86 -2.79 19.26 -9.78
N PHE A 87 -1.91 18.41 -10.30
CA PHE A 87 -1.54 17.18 -9.58
C PHE A 87 -0.65 17.44 -8.36
N SER A 88 0.19 18.50 -8.39
CA SER A 88 0.96 18.86 -7.19
C SER A 88 0.09 19.50 -6.12
N ALA A 89 -0.93 20.28 -6.46
CA ALA A 89 -1.89 20.78 -5.49
C ALA A 89 -2.67 19.64 -4.84
N LEU A 90 -3.13 18.67 -5.63
CA LEU A 90 -3.80 17.47 -5.13
C LEU A 90 -2.89 16.67 -4.18
N ALA A 91 -1.68 16.35 -4.61
CA ALA A 91 -0.71 15.62 -3.81
C ALA A 91 -0.35 16.37 -2.51
N ALA A 92 -0.13 17.68 -2.59
CA ALA A 92 0.18 18.52 -1.42
C ALA A 92 -0.97 18.53 -0.40
N TRP A 93 -2.24 18.51 -0.85
CA TRP A 93 -3.39 18.37 0.04
C TRP A 93 -3.28 17.12 0.91
N PHE A 94 -3.13 15.95 0.28
CA PHE A 94 -3.04 14.69 0.99
C PHE A 94 -1.80 14.60 1.90
N MET A 95 -0.68 15.15 1.46
CA MET A 95 0.54 15.20 2.26
C MET A 95 0.38 16.06 3.51
N VAL A 96 -0.27 17.21 3.40
CA VAL A 96 -0.45 18.16 4.51
C VAL A 96 -1.59 17.72 5.42
N ARG A 97 -2.73 17.38 4.85
CA ARG A 97 -3.97 17.09 5.58
C ARG A 97 -3.94 15.72 6.24
N HIS A 98 -3.45 14.73 5.50
CA HIS A 98 -3.47 13.32 5.92
C HIS A 98 -2.09 12.76 6.25
N GLN A 99 -1.02 13.56 6.17
CA GLN A 99 0.37 13.13 6.42
C GLN A 99 0.78 11.92 5.55
N THR A 100 0.15 11.76 4.38
CA THR A 100 0.36 10.66 3.45
C THR A 100 1.63 10.88 2.64
N GLN A 101 2.42 9.82 2.43
CA GLN A 101 3.54 9.84 1.51
C GLN A 101 3.07 9.43 0.11
N ILE A 102 3.29 10.31 -0.88
CA ILE A 102 2.91 10.03 -2.26
C ILE A 102 4.01 9.19 -2.92
N GLY A 103 3.61 8.05 -3.45
CA GLY A 103 4.51 7.14 -4.15
C GLY A 103 3.77 6.28 -5.17
N TYR A 104 4.40 5.20 -5.62
CA TYR A 104 3.82 4.27 -6.58
C TYR A 104 2.42 3.77 -6.16
N ALA A 105 2.27 3.32 -4.90
CA ALA A 105 1.01 2.77 -4.38
C ALA A 105 -0.12 3.80 -4.43
N THR A 106 0.13 5.02 -3.96
CA THR A 106 -0.85 6.12 -3.97
C THR A 106 -1.26 6.47 -5.40
N VAL A 107 -0.29 6.57 -6.32
CA VAL A 107 -0.58 6.86 -7.74
C VAL A 107 -1.39 5.73 -8.37
N SER A 108 -1.06 4.47 -8.09
CA SER A 108 -1.81 3.32 -8.57
C SER A 108 -3.25 3.30 -8.05
N ALA A 109 -3.47 3.65 -6.78
CA ALA A 109 -4.80 3.77 -6.19
C ALA A 109 -5.65 4.87 -6.86
N VAL A 110 -5.04 6.03 -7.14
CA VAL A 110 -5.72 7.14 -7.85
C VAL A 110 -6.10 6.76 -9.29
N LEU A 111 -5.24 6.00 -9.98
CA LEU A 111 -5.48 5.56 -11.37
C LEU A 111 -6.44 4.36 -11.49
N SER A 112 -6.73 3.69 -10.39
CA SER A 112 -7.68 2.57 -10.31
C SER A 112 -8.54 2.72 -9.06
N PRO A 113 -9.40 3.74 -8.99
CA PRO A 113 -10.10 4.12 -7.77
C PRO A 113 -11.16 3.08 -7.36
N ASP A 114 -11.22 2.79 -6.07
CA ASP A 114 -12.40 2.24 -5.42
C ASP A 114 -13.43 3.38 -5.23
N GLN A 115 -14.64 3.21 -5.73
CA GLN A 115 -15.68 4.25 -5.66
C GLN A 115 -16.09 4.56 -4.22
N GLY A 116 -16.10 3.56 -3.34
CA GLY A 116 -16.41 3.73 -1.92
C GLY A 116 -15.37 4.59 -1.23
N PHE A 117 -14.10 4.27 -1.43
CA PHE A 117 -12.96 5.01 -0.90
C PHE A 117 -12.91 6.46 -1.42
N THR A 118 -13.12 6.66 -2.73
CA THR A 118 -13.09 7.99 -3.34
C THR A 118 -14.09 8.93 -2.69
N ARG A 119 -15.30 8.46 -2.34
CA ARG A 119 -16.32 9.28 -1.67
C ARG A 119 -15.92 9.65 -0.25
N GLU A 120 -15.23 8.77 0.47
CA GLU A 120 -14.79 9.01 1.85
C GLU A 120 -13.71 10.11 1.96
N ILE A 121 -12.88 10.30 0.91
CA ILE A 121 -11.77 11.27 0.92
C ILE A 121 -12.08 12.62 0.27
N LEU A 122 -13.24 12.77 -0.38
CA LEU A 122 -13.64 14.03 -1.02
C LEU A 122 -14.24 15.00 0.02
N GLU A 123 -13.41 15.90 0.52
CA GLU A 123 -13.77 16.93 1.51
C GLU A 123 -14.08 18.29 0.84
N PRO A 124 -14.97 19.12 1.44
CA PRO A 124 -15.20 20.50 0.94
C PRO A 124 -13.91 21.33 0.89
N GLY A 125 -13.02 21.17 1.87
CA GLY A 125 -11.72 21.86 1.92
C GLY A 125 -10.81 21.51 0.76
N LEU A 126 -10.87 20.28 0.24
CA LEU A 126 -10.12 19.85 -0.95
C LEU A 126 -10.50 20.70 -2.18
N TRP A 127 -11.79 20.98 -2.38
CA TRP A 127 -12.25 21.75 -3.52
C TRP A 127 -11.78 23.19 -3.48
N ILE A 128 -11.79 23.83 -2.30
CA ILE A 128 -11.25 25.18 -2.10
C ILE A 128 -9.74 25.18 -2.35
N TRP A 129 -9.02 24.20 -1.79
CA TRP A 129 -7.59 24.05 -2.00
C TRP A 129 -7.24 23.85 -3.49
N MET A 130 -7.96 22.95 -4.16
CA MET A 130 -7.76 22.69 -5.59
C MET A 130 -8.08 23.92 -6.46
N LEU A 131 -9.11 24.68 -6.11
CA LEU A 131 -9.43 25.91 -6.81
C LEU A 131 -8.29 26.94 -6.70
N VAL A 132 -7.85 27.23 -5.47
CA VAL A 132 -6.88 28.30 -5.19
C VAL A 132 -5.44 27.85 -5.49
N GLY A 133 -5.05 26.64 -5.08
CA GLY A 133 -3.69 26.11 -5.21
C GLY A 133 -3.37 25.45 -6.55
N GLY A 134 -4.40 25.00 -7.27
CA GLY A 134 -4.23 24.25 -8.52
C GLY A 134 -4.88 24.92 -9.72
N LEU A 135 -6.22 25.03 -9.75
CA LEU A 135 -6.98 25.41 -10.95
C LEU A 135 -6.75 26.87 -11.37
N LEU A 136 -6.88 27.83 -10.44
CA LEU A 136 -6.64 29.24 -10.75
C LEU A 136 -5.19 29.50 -11.21
N PRO A 137 -4.15 28.99 -10.56
CA PRO A 137 -2.77 29.05 -11.06
C PRO A 137 -2.60 28.39 -12.45
N ALA A 138 -3.25 27.24 -12.70
CA ALA A 138 -3.16 26.55 -14.00
C ALA A 138 -3.84 27.35 -15.13
N LEU A 139 -5.02 27.92 -14.87
CA LEU A 139 -5.71 28.80 -15.81
C LEU A 139 -4.89 30.06 -16.10
N TYR A 140 -4.33 30.71 -15.07
CA TYR A 140 -3.44 31.84 -15.23
C TYR A 140 -2.20 31.49 -16.06
N TRP A 141 -1.57 30.33 -15.79
CA TRP A 141 -0.43 29.81 -16.52
C TRP A 141 -0.73 29.64 -18.02
N VAL A 142 -1.82 28.94 -18.35
CA VAL A 142 -2.22 28.69 -19.72
C VAL A 142 -2.58 30.02 -20.42
N HIS A 143 -3.34 30.89 -19.74
CA HIS A 143 -3.74 32.20 -20.27
C HIS A 143 -2.54 33.09 -20.59
N ARG A 144 -1.60 33.24 -19.63
CA ARG A 144 -0.39 34.04 -19.81
C ARG A 144 0.49 33.54 -20.96
N LEU A 145 0.64 32.22 -21.07
CA LEU A 145 1.38 31.63 -22.19
C LEU A 145 0.65 31.82 -23.55
N ARG A 146 -0.68 31.84 -23.60
CA ARG A 146 -1.45 32.11 -24.82
C ARG A 146 -1.29 33.53 -25.31
N GLN A 147 -1.15 34.49 -24.43
CA GLN A 147 -1.00 35.91 -24.78
C GLN A 147 0.37 36.26 -25.40
N GLN A 148 1.34 35.38 -25.30
CA GLN A 148 2.67 35.64 -25.85
C GLN A 148 2.65 35.53 -27.39
N PRO A 149 3.25 36.46 -28.12
CA PRO A 149 3.33 36.39 -29.58
C PRO A 149 4.04 35.10 -30.00
N ALA A 150 3.48 34.42 -30.99
CA ALA A 150 4.13 33.28 -31.61
C ALA A 150 5.41 33.79 -32.32
N GLY A 151 6.58 33.45 -31.78
CA GLY A 151 7.85 33.80 -32.40
C GLY A 151 8.08 33.00 -33.69
N GLY A 152 7.75 33.56 -34.83
CA GLY A 152 8.02 32.98 -36.15
C GLY A 152 6.92 32.08 -36.73
N PRO A 153 7.03 31.64 -37.99
CA PRO A 153 5.96 30.98 -38.77
C PRO A 153 5.43 29.65 -38.23
N ARG A 154 6.05 29.07 -37.22
CA ARG A 154 5.62 27.81 -36.53
C ARG A 154 5.48 27.93 -35.02
N GLY A 155 5.44 29.15 -34.45
CA GLY A 155 5.21 29.35 -32.99
C GLY A 155 6.30 28.82 -32.07
N GLY A 156 7.47 28.46 -32.57
CA GLY A 156 8.61 27.96 -31.82
C GLY A 156 9.70 29.03 -31.60
N LEU A 157 10.51 28.84 -30.55
CA LEU A 157 11.72 29.65 -30.34
C LEU A 157 12.68 29.47 -31.50
N ALA A 158 13.42 30.55 -31.87
CA ALA A 158 14.54 30.45 -32.82
C ALA A 158 15.56 29.40 -32.34
N GLY A 159 16.31 28.78 -33.25
CA GLY A 159 17.25 27.71 -32.94
C GLY A 159 18.21 28.01 -31.78
N SER A 160 18.72 29.27 -31.74
CA SER A 160 19.57 29.75 -30.64
C SER A 160 18.86 29.78 -29.27
N GLY A 161 17.57 30.13 -29.24
CA GLY A 161 16.78 30.13 -28.00
C GLY A 161 16.51 28.70 -27.47
N ARG A 162 16.28 27.74 -28.36
CA ARG A 162 16.13 26.31 -27.96
C ARG A 162 17.42 25.75 -27.41
N LEU A 163 18.54 26.02 -28.07
CA LEU A 163 19.86 25.59 -27.59
C LEU A 163 20.21 26.20 -26.23
N ALA A 164 19.86 27.48 -26.00
CA ALA A 164 20.06 28.12 -24.70
C ALA A 164 19.20 27.48 -23.59
N LEU A 165 17.92 27.15 -23.86
CA LEU A 165 17.05 26.48 -22.90
C LEU A 165 17.49 25.03 -22.63
N LEU A 166 17.94 24.31 -23.63
CA LEU A 166 18.53 22.97 -23.45
C LEU A 166 19.83 23.04 -22.64
N GLY A 167 20.69 24.03 -22.91
CA GLY A 167 21.90 24.27 -22.13
C GLY A 167 21.61 24.57 -20.66
N LEU A 168 20.57 25.40 -20.37
CA LEU A 168 20.12 25.65 -19.00
C LEU A 168 19.55 24.40 -18.34
N ALA A 169 18.79 23.57 -19.07
CA ALA A 169 18.28 22.31 -18.55
C ALA A 169 19.40 21.33 -18.23
N LEU A 170 20.42 21.22 -19.07
CA LEU A 170 21.62 20.41 -18.85
C LEU A 170 22.44 20.93 -17.65
N LEU A 171 22.60 22.24 -17.53
CA LEU A 171 23.27 22.85 -16.39
C LEU A 171 22.51 22.56 -15.09
N ALA A 172 21.18 22.69 -15.09
CA ALA A 172 20.36 22.33 -13.94
C ALA A 172 20.53 20.85 -13.56
N LEU A 173 20.56 19.94 -14.54
CA LEU A 173 20.82 18.52 -14.30
C LEU A 173 22.20 18.30 -13.66
N LEU A 174 23.24 18.93 -14.18
CA LEU A 174 24.59 18.82 -13.64
C LEU A 174 24.66 19.32 -12.19
N LEU A 175 24.04 20.48 -11.90
CA LEU A 175 23.99 21.05 -10.55
C LEU A 175 23.26 20.11 -9.57
N VAL A 176 22.12 19.51 -9.99
CA VAL A 176 21.40 18.50 -9.18
C VAL A 176 22.31 17.31 -8.86
N LEU A 177 23.01 16.78 -9.84
CA LEU A 177 23.91 15.64 -9.65
C LEU A 177 25.10 15.97 -8.73
N LEU A 178 25.69 17.14 -8.86
CA LEU A 178 26.79 17.60 -8.02
C LEU A 178 26.36 17.82 -6.56
N LEU A 179 25.21 18.47 -6.34
CA LEU A 179 24.64 18.66 -5.01
C LEU A 179 24.30 17.33 -4.34
N ALA A 180 23.64 16.43 -5.06
CA ALA A 180 23.30 15.09 -4.55
C ALA A 180 24.56 14.30 -4.14
N ARG A 181 25.63 14.40 -4.93
CA ARG A 181 26.91 13.75 -4.62
C ARG A 181 27.61 14.38 -3.42
N GLY A 182 27.62 15.71 -3.32
CA GLY A 182 28.25 16.45 -2.21
C GLY A 182 27.62 16.14 -0.86
N MET A 183 26.29 15.97 -0.83
CA MET A 183 25.54 15.76 0.40
C MET A 183 25.63 14.33 0.96
N LYS A 184 26.10 13.33 0.21
CA LYS A 184 26.17 11.93 0.68
C LYS A 184 26.90 11.74 2.02
N LYS A 185 27.91 12.57 2.30
CA LYS A 185 28.74 12.47 3.53
C LYS A 185 28.05 13.08 4.77
N VAL A 186 27.21 14.08 4.60
CA VAL A 186 26.55 14.81 5.70
C VAL A 186 25.19 14.25 6.06
N TYR A 187 24.59 13.50 5.16
CA TYR A 187 23.19 13.10 5.19
C TYR A 187 22.79 11.88 6.06
N PRO A 188 23.70 10.99 6.52
CA PRO A 188 23.33 9.90 7.42
C PRO A 188 22.60 10.35 8.71
N GLN A 189 22.83 11.61 9.12
CA GLN A 189 22.21 12.20 10.32
C GLN A 189 20.77 12.68 10.11
N SER A 190 20.22 12.56 8.89
CA SER A 190 18.88 13.09 8.56
C SER A 190 17.72 12.22 9.05
N GLY A 191 17.99 11.07 9.67
CA GLY A 191 16.97 10.16 10.20
C GLY A 191 16.08 9.46 9.15
N THR A 192 16.39 9.58 7.85
CA THR A 192 15.56 8.98 6.77
C THR A 192 16.15 7.73 6.14
N GLY A 193 17.42 7.41 6.38
CA GLY A 193 18.13 6.36 5.64
C GLY A 193 18.32 6.64 4.14
N LEU A 194 17.75 7.73 3.62
CA LEU A 194 17.79 8.08 2.20
C LEU A 194 18.92 9.06 1.89
N SER A 195 19.39 9.04 0.63
CA SER A 195 20.24 10.10 0.10
C SER A 195 19.41 11.40 -0.11
N PRO A 196 20.05 12.58 -0.20
CA PRO A 196 19.35 13.84 -0.49
C PRO A 196 18.50 13.79 -1.75
N SER A 197 19.00 13.13 -2.79
CA SER A 197 18.25 12.93 -4.04
C SER A 197 17.06 11.99 -3.84
N GLY A 198 17.17 10.97 -3.00
CA GLY A 198 16.06 10.10 -2.62
C GLY A 198 14.97 10.86 -1.89
N VAL A 199 15.32 11.70 -0.91
CA VAL A 199 14.35 12.55 -0.24
C VAL A 199 13.70 13.54 -1.20
N ALA A 200 14.49 14.23 -2.03
CA ALA A 200 13.97 15.17 -3.02
C ALA A 200 13.02 14.49 -4.04
N ALA A 201 13.30 13.24 -4.42
CA ALA A 201 12.47 12.50 -5.36
C ALA A 201 11.14 12.03 -4.75
N HIS A 202 11.10 11.72 -3.44
CA HIS A 202 9.98 10.99 -2.87
C HIS A 202 9.18 11.74 -1.77
N ARG A 203 9.71 12.84 -1.23
CA ARG A 203 9.04 13.59 -0.17
C ARG A 203 8.40 14.89 -0.58
N TYR A 204 8.66 15.40 -1.77
CA TYR A 204 8.23 16.71 -2.20
C TYR A 204 7.47 16.67 -3.54
N VAL A 205 6.50 17.54 -3.70
CA VAL A 205 5.86 17.77 -5.01
C VAL A 205 6.76 18.68 -5.87
N PRO A 206 6.79 18.50 -7.18
CA PRO A 206 6.07 17.50 -7.99
C PRO A 206 6.81 16.17 -8.12
N THR A 207 8.03 16.07 -7.63
CA THR A 207 8.94 14.94 -7.91
C THR A 207 8.39 13.60 -7.43
N ASN A 208 7.71 13.56 -6.28
CA ASN A 208 7.15 12.34 -5.70
C ASN A 208 6.08 11.70 -6.59
N TRP A 209 5.06 12.45 -7.02
CA TRP A 209 4.01 11.88 -7.85
C TRP A 209 4.47 11.65 -9.30
N VAL A 210 5.40 12.48 -9.82
CA VAL A 210 6.01 12.26 -11.15
C VAL A 210 6.80 10.96 -11.16
N TYR A 211 7.60 10.71 -10.12
CA TYR A 211 8.31 9.45 -9.95
C TYR A 211 7.33 8.26 -9.82
N GLY A 212 6.31 8.40 -8.95
CA GLY A 212 5.28 7.37 -8.76
C GLY A 212 4.54 7.02 -10.06
N LEU A 213 4.21 8.04 -10.87
CA LEU A 213 3.60 7.83 -12.20
C LEU A 213 4.55 7.13 -13.16
N GLY A 214 5.82 7.54 -13.19
CA GLY A 214 6.85 6.88 -14.02
C GLY A 214 7.01 5.41 -13.65
N ALA A 215 7.07 5.09 -12.36
CA ALA A 215 7.14 3.73 -11.85
C ALA A 215 5.88 2.93 -12.23
N HIS A 216 4.68 3.52 -12.08
CA HIS A 216 3.42 2.88 -12.47
C HIS A 216 3.38 2.53 -13.97
N VAL A 217 3.78 3.46 -14.83
CA VAL A 217 3.84 3.24 -16.28
C VAL A 217 4.85 2.13 -16.62
N ALA A 218 6.03 2.15 -16.01
CA ALA A 218 7.08 1.15 -16.25
C ALA A 218 6.62 -0.27 -15.82
N VAL A 219 6.02 -0.40 -14.63
CA VAL A 219 5.49 -1.67 -14.11
C VAL A 219 4.37 -2.17 -15.02
N SER A 220 3.38 -1.32 -15.32
CA SER A 220 2.23 -1.70 -16.17
C SER A 220 2.64 -2.06 -17.60
N ALA A 221 3.64 -1.37 -18.17
CA ALA A 221 4.17 -1.71 -19.48
C ALA A 221 4.88 -3.07 -19.45
N HIS A 222 5.67 -3.33 -18.40
CA HIS A 222 6.36 -4.61 -18.23
C HIS A 222 5.35 -5.77 -18.09
N GLU A 223 4.32 -5.63 -17.25
CA GLU A 223 3.27 -6.63 -17.06
C GLU A 223 2.54 -6.96 -18.38
N ARG A 224 2.20 -5.93 -19.17
CA ARG A 224 1.56 -6.13 -20.50
C ARG A 224 2.47 -6.86 -21.48
N MET A 225 3.76 -6.54 -21.50
CA MET A 225 4.72 -7.19 -22.43
C MET A 225 5.02 -8.63 -22.04
N ARG A 226 4.96 -8.94 -20.76
CA ARG A 226 5.34 -10.24 -20.22
C ARG A 226 4.28 -11.33 -20.46
N GLY A 227 2.99 -10.97 -20.52
CA GLY A 227 1.88 -11.92 -20.58
C GLY A 227 1.60 -12.62 -19.25
N GLN A 228 0.93 -13.78 -19.31
CA GLN A 228 0.60 -14.55 -18.11
C GLN A 228 1.86 -15.22 -17.53
N VAL A 229 1.99 -15.15 -16.20
CA VAL A 229 3.05 -15.89 -15.48
C VAL A 229 2.69 -17.38 -15.41
N PRO A 230 3.68 -18.29 -15.46
CA PRO A 230 3.42 -19.73 -15.34
C PRO A 230 2.84 -20.05 -13.96
N SER A 231 1.90 -20.98 -13.94
CA SER A 231 1.37 -21.52 -12.68
C SER A 231 2.43 -22.35 -11.93
N PRO A 232 2.43 -22.37 -10.59
CA PRO A 232 3.31 -23.23 -9.80
C PRO A 232 3.23 -24.70 -10.19
N VAL A 233 2.05 -25.18 -10.57
CA VAL A 233 1.81 -26.59 -10.97
C VAL A 233 2.43 -26.95 -12.32
N GLN A 234 2.86 -25.98 -13.11
CA GLN A 234 3.61 -26.22 -14.35
C GLN A 234 5.11 -26.45 -14.09
N ARG A 235 5.60 -26.00 -12.93
CA ARG A 235 7.02 -26.08 -12.54
C ARG A 235 7.30 -27.12 -11.47
N HIS A 236 6.29 -27.41 -10.64
CA HIS A 236 6.42 -28.27 -9.47
C HIS A 236 5.29 -29.28 -9.40
N VAL A 237 5.60 -30.43 -8.82
CA VAL A 237 4.63 -31.50 -8.56
C VAL A 237 4.10 -31.32 -7.14
N TYR A 238 2.78 -31.23 -7.01
CA TYR A 238 2.08 -31.17 -5.73
C TYR A 238 1.19 -32.41 -5.57
N GLN A 239 1.14 -32.92 -4.37
CA GLN A 239 0.40 -34.16 -4.03
C GLN A 239 -0.40 -33.93 -2.75
N PRO A 240 -1.54 -34.61 -2.58
CA PRO A 240 -2.36 -34.51 -1.38
C PRO A 240 -1.64 -34.84 -0.08
N GLY A 241 -0.61 -35.73 -0.12
CA GLY A 241 0.13 -36.14 1.08
C GLY A 241 -0.81 -36.64 2.17
N GLN A 242 -0.89 -35.90 3.28
CA GLN A 242 -1.77 -36.19 4.42
C GLN A 242 -3.04 -35.32 4.44
N LEU A 243 -3.40 -34.71 3.33
CA LEU A 243 -4.60 -33.88 3.19
C LEU A 243 -5.86 -34.76 3.39
N PRO A 244 -6.76 -34.41 4.34
CA PRO A 244 -8.00 -35.15 4.54
C PRO A 244 -8.90 -35.15 3.30
N GLN A 245 -9.76 -36.16 3.18
CA GLN A 245 -10.75 -36.21 2.11
C GLN A 245 -11.81 -35.11 2.28
N ASP A 246 -12.27 -34.95 3.53
CA ASP A 246 -13.16 -33.85 3.92
C ASP A 246 -12.35 -32.84 4.70
N PHE A 247 -12.19 -31.63 4.14
CA PHE A 247 -11.33 -30.61 4.72
C PHE A 247 -11.78 -29.21 4.30
N THR A 248 -11.89 -28.32 5.26
CA THR A 248 -12.19 -26.91 5.01
C THR A 248 -11.01 -26.04 5.43
N LEU A 249 -10.39 -25.37 4.47
CA LEU A 249 -9.43 -24.29 4.72
C LEU A 249 -10.14 -22.94 4.57
N VAL A 250 -10.10 -22.14 5.61
CA VAL A 250 -10.57 -20.74 5.53
C VAL A 250 -9.37 -19.83 5.62
N LEU A 251 -9.22 -18.97 4.62
CA LEU A 251 -8.19 -17.94 4.56
C LEU A 251 -8.85 -16.58 4.75
N VAL A 252 -8.53 -15.89 5.85
CA VAL A 252 -8.98 -14.53 6.09
C VAL A 252 -7.86 -13.56 5.80
N VAL A 253 -8.07 -12.69 4.83
CA VAL A 253 -7.24 -11.54 4.56
C VAL A 253 -7.85 -10.34 5.30
N GLY A 254 -7.18 -9.90 6.35
CA GLY A 254 -7.50 -8.65 7.05
C GLY A 254 -7.01 -7.45 6.24
N GLU A 255 -7.52 -6.30 6.56
CA GLU A 255 -7.13 -5.01 6.00
C GLU A 255 -6.56 -4.13 7.10
N SER A 256 -5.33 -3.64 6.91
CA SER A 256 -4.69 -2.67 7.81
C SER A 256 -4.54 -3.13 9.27
N LEU A 257 -4.53 -4.45 9.54
CA LEU A 257 -4.50 -5.02 10.90
C LEU A 257 -3.07 -5.18 11.41
N ARG A 258 -2.72 -4.45 12.48
CA ARG A 258 -1.38 -4.49 13.10
C ARG A 258 -1.29 -5.57 14.15
N SER A 259 -0.18 -6.33 14.14
CA SER A 259 0.10 -7.37 15.15
C SER A 259 0.30 -6.79 16.56
N ASP A 260 0.91 -5.62 16.69
CA ASP A 260 1.22 -4.97 17.97
C ASP A 260 0.00 -4.29 18.63
N HIS A 261 -1.19 -4.38 18.02
CA HIS A 261 -2.47 -3.98 18.60
C HIS A 261 -3.38 -5.16 18.97
N LEU A 262 -2.93 -6.41 18.77
CA LEU A 262 -3.70 -7.60 19.14
C LEU A 262 -3.29 -8.09 20.53
N GLN A 263 -4.27 -8.26 21.45
CA GLN A 263 -4.02 -8.81 22.79
C GLN A 263 -3.35 -10.18 22.75
N VAL A 264 -3.74 -11.07 21.84
CA VAL A 264 -3.12 -12.40 21.66
C VAL A 264 -1.65 -12.35 21.26
N LEU A 265 -1.14 -11.19 20.87
CA LEU A 265 0.25 -10.90 20.51
C LEU A 265 0.91 -9.92 21.49
N GLY A 266 0.31 -9.71 22.66
CA GLY A 266 0.91 -8.94 23.76
C GLY A 266 0.53 -7.44 23.80
N ALA A 267 -0.48 -6.99 23.05
CA ALA A 267 -0.99 -5.63 23.19
C ALA A 267 -1.57 -5.39 24.60
N GLU A 268 -1.33 -4.20 25.16
CA GLU A 268 -1.79 -3.82 26.49
C GLU A 268 -3.32 -3.80 26.63
N ARG A 269 -4.02 -3.39 25.54
CA ARG A 269 -5.48 -3.32 25.53
C ARG A 269 -6.07 -4.69 25.19
N GLN A 270 -7.19 -5.03 25.84
CA GLN A 270 -7.95 -6.23 25.55
C GLN A 270 -8.75 -6.10 24.24
N THR A 271 -8.03 -6.06 23.12
CA THR A 271 -8.58 -5.88 21.78
C THR A 271 -9.04 -7.19 21.15
N THR A 272 -8.54 -8.33 21.62
CA THR A 272 -8.88 -9.66 21.09
C THR A 272 -9.20 -10.67 22.19
N PRO A 273 -10.20 -10.38 23.10
CA PRO A 273 -10.49 -11.22 24.25
C PRO A 273 -11.07 -12.60 23.88
N ARG A 274 -11.84 -12.70 22.80
CA ARG A 274 -12.41 -13.98 22.34
C ARG A 274 -11.35 -14.88 21.73
N LEU A 275 -10.46 -14.31 20.88
CA LEU A 275 -9.32 -15.04 20.31
C LEU A 275 -8.34 -15.48 21.41
N ALA A 276 -8.15 -14.68 22.46
CA ALA A 276 -7.29 -15.04 23.59
C ALA A 276 -7.84 -16.23 24.40
N ALA A 277 -9.14 -16.49 24.35
CA ALA A 277 -9.78 -17.63 24.98
C ALA A 277 -9.73 -18.92 24.13
N GLU A 278 -9.36 -18.84 22.84
CA GLU A 278 -9.32 -19.99 21.93
C GLU A 278 -8.05 -20.84 22.13
N SER A 279 -8.19 -22.01 22.72
CA SER A 279 -7.06 -22.92 23.01
C SER A 279 -6.38 -23.48 21.75
N GLY A 280 -7.12 -23.59 20.65
CA GLY A 280 -6.62 -24.06 19.34
C GLY A 280 -5.86 -23.01 18.54
N LEU A 281 -5.84 -21.74 18.98
CA LEU A 281 -5.22 -20.64 18.28
C LEU A 281 -3.70 -20.60 18.50
N VAL A 282 -2.97 -20.34 17.42
CA VAL A 282 -1.55 -19.99 17.43
C VAL A 282 -1.39 -18.64 16.76
N ALA A 283 -0.75 -17.69 17.44
CA ALA A 283 -0.55 -16.33 16.96
C ALA A 283 0.95 -16.03 16.81
N LEU A 284 1.33 -15.49 15.65
CA LEU A 284 2.69 -15.07 15.35
C LEU A 284 2.71 -13.61 14.91
N HIS A 285 3.79 -12.90 15.26
CA HIS A 285 4.11 -11.60 14.67
C HIS A 285 4.64 -11.79 13.26
N GLY A 286 4.16 -11.00 12.32
CA GLY A 286 4.53 -11.09 10.92
C GLY A 286 4.87 -9.74 10.28
N TRP A 287 5.48 -9.83 9.10
CA TRP A 287 5.79 -8.69 8.24
C TRP A 287 5.09 -8.84 6.90
N SER A 288 4.37 -7.81 6.51
CA SER A 288 3.85 -7.71 5.15
C SER A 288 4.97 -7.50 4.13
N CYS A 289 4.81 -8.09 2.96
CA CYS A 289 5.70 -7.90 1.82
C CYS A 289 5.56 -6.50 1.19
N ASP A 290 4.42 -5.82 1.37
CA ASP A 290 4.21 -4.44 0.91
C ASP A 290 3.36 -3.63 1.89
N THR A 291 3.11 -2.38 1.61
CA THR A 291 2.41 -1.42 2.46
C THR A 291 1.06 -0.99 1.93
N SER A 292 0.58 -1.63 0.86
CA SER A 292 -0.71 -1.34 0.24
C SER A 292 -1.37 -2.62 -0.25
N THR A 293 -2.68 -2.70 -0.16
CA THR A 293 -3.51 -3.88 -0.44
C THR A 293 -3.15 -4.52 -1.78
N ARG A 294 -3.20 -3.74 -2.88
CA ARG A 294 -2.93 -4.26 -4.23
C ARG A 294 -1.58 -4.96 -4.36
N HIS A 295 -0.53 -4.38 -3.78
CA HIS A 295 0.84 -4.90 -3.91
C HIS A 295 1.10 -6.03 -2.92
N ALA A 296 0.55 -5.93 -1.71
CA ALA A 296 0.63 -6.98 -0.72
C ALA A 296 -0.06 -8.27 -1.23
N LEU A 297 -1.28 -8.16 -1.78
CA LEU A 297 -1.98 -9.31 -2.37
C LEU A 297 -1.20 -9.96 -3.52
N ALA A 298 -0.46 -9.18 -4.30
CA ALA A 298 0.36 -9.71 -5.39
C ALA A 298 1.57 -10.52 -4.91
N CYS A 299 2.20 -10.13 -3.78
CA CYS A 299 3.42 -10.79 -3.28
C CYS A 299 3.16 -11.85 -2.20
N MET A 300 2.06 -11.76 -1.41
CA MET A 300 1.87 -12.62 -0.24
C MET A 300 1.46 -14.05 -0.55
N PHE A 301 0.92 -14.32 -1.74
CA PHE A 301 0.40 -15.63 -2.13
C PHE A 301 1.25 -16.36 -3.17
N VAL A 302 2.43 -15.85 -3.45
CA VAL A 302 3.41 -16.49 -4.33
C VAL A 302 4.60 -17.01 -3.53
N ARG A 303 5.35 -17.94 -4.10
CA ARG A 303 6.57 -18.42 -3.47
C ARG A 303 7.61 -17.28 -3.38
N PRO A 304 8.41 -17.17 -2.31
CA PRO A 304 9.48 -16.19 -2.24
C PRO A 304 10.46 -16.25 -3.42
N GLU A 305 10.72 -17.46 -3.92
CA GLU A 305 11.57 -17.70 -5.08
C GLU A 305 10.97 -17.18 -6.40
N ALA A 306 9.68 -16.87 -6.39
CA ALA A 306 8.94 -16.27 -7.51
C ALA A 306 8.89 -14.75 -7.45
N LEU A 307 9.55 -14.13 -6.48
CA LEU A 307 9.65 -12.68 -6.36
C LEU A 307 11.05 -12.22 -6.78
N GLU A 308 11.10 -11.32 -7.77
CA GLU A 308 12.29 -10.54 -8.07
C GLU A 308 12.24 -9.24 -7.27
N PRO A 309 13.12 -9.07 -6.28
CA PRO A 309 13.06 -7.93 -5.38
C PRO A 309 13.34 -6.62 -6.11
N SER A 310 12.61 -5.58 -5.74
CA SER A 310 12.85 -4.21 -6.14
C SER A 310 13.67 -3.46 -5.08
N ASP A 311 14.01 -2.21 -5.38
CA ASP A 311 14.64 -1.28 -4.44
C ASP A 311 13.66 -0.72 -3.37
N GLY A 312 12.40 -1.16 -3.39
CA GLY A 312 11.35 -0.74 -2.47
C GLY A 312 10.60 0.55 -2.86
N TRP A 313 10.93 1.14 -4.01
CA TRP A 313 10.20 2.28 -4.59
C TRP A 313 9.13 1.87 -5.58
N SER A 314 9.14 0.63 -5.98
CA SER A 314 8.14 -0.07 -6.79
C SER A 314 7.85 -1.43 -6.16
N PRO A 315 6.75 -2.12 -6.54
CA PRO A 315 6.49 -3.46 -6.06
C PRO A 315 7.55 -4.44 -6.60
N ASP A 316 7.72 -5.56 -5.86
CA ASP A 316 8.50 -6.69 -6.36
C ASP A 316 7.82 -7.29 -7.59
N ARG A 317 8.63 -7.86 -8.47
CA ARG A 317 8.13 -8.48 -9.69
C ARG A 317 7.75 -9.94 -9.42
N VAL A 318 6.51 -10.28 -9.65
CA VAL A 318 6.00 -11.64 -9.54
C VAL A 318 6.34 -12.44 -10.79
N THR A 319 6.92 -13.62 -10.66
CA THR A 319 7.39 -14.46 -11.77
C THR A 319 6.67 -15.82 -11.89
N GLU A 320 5.75 -16.11 -10.99
CA GLU A 320 4.95 -17.34 -10.93
C GLU A 320 3.56 -17.04 -10.39
N GLY A 321 2.59 -17.89 -10.68
CA GLY A 321 1.21 -17.75 -10.20
C GLY A 321 1.06 -17.98 -8.68
N PRO A 322 -0.12 -17.67 -8.13
CA PRO A 322 -0.38 -17.75 -6.70
C PRO A 322 -0.68 -19.19 -6.23
N VAL A 323 -0.68 -19.40 -4.92
CA VAL A 323 -1.01 -20.66 -4.24
C VAL A 323 -2.39 -21.23 -4.62
N PHE A 324 -3.32 -20.39 -5.04
CA PHE A 324 -4.67 -20.79 -5.44
C PHE A 324 -4.67 -21.76 -6.63
N ASP A 325 -3.70 -21.63 -7.53
CA ASP A 325 -3.52 -22.58 -8.64
C ASP A 325 -3.21 -24.00 -8.16
N VAL A 326 -2.53 -24.13 -7.02
CA VAL A 326 -2.22 -25.43 -6.42
C VAL A 326 -3.46 -26.04 -5.78
N PHE A 327 -4.26 -25.24 -5.07
CA PHE A 327 -5.52 -25.71 -4.49
C PHE A 327 -6.51 -26.14 -5.56
N ASP A 328 -6.67 -25.35 -6.63
CA ASP A 328 -7.50 -25.70 -7.80
C ASP A 328 -7.05 -27.02 -8.42
N HIS A 329 -5.74 -27.19 -8.68
CA HIS A 329 -5.16 -28.43 -9.22
C HIS A 329 -5.41 -29.65 -8.34
N LEU A 330 -5.46 -29.50 -7.02
CA LEU A 330 -5.73 -30.58 -6.08
C LEU A 330 -7.23 -30.79 -5.80
N GLY A 331 -8.10 -30.14 -6.58
CA GLY A 331 -9.54 -30.35 -6.56
C GLY A 331 -10.25 -29.69 -5.39
N PHE A 332 -9.73 -28.58 -4.87
CA PHE A 332 -10.48 -27.76 -3.93
C PHE A 332 -11.59 -26.98 -4.66
N ASP A 333 -12.77 -26.96 -4.07
CA ASP A 333 -13.78 -25.97 -4.44
C ASP A 333 -13.45 -24.65 -3.73
N ILE A 334 -13.21 -23.59 -4.53
CA ILE A 334 -12.73 -22.31 -4.04
C ILE A 334 -13.85 -21.28 -4.13
N GLU A 335 -14.25 -20.71 -2.99
CA GLU A 335 -15.17 -19.58 -2.94
C GLU A 335 -14.52 -18.37 -2.30
N LEU A 336 -14.80 -17.17 -2.85
CA LEU A 336 -14.27 -15.92 -2.37
C LEU A 336 -15.38 -14.92 -2.06
N TYR A 337 -15.31 -14.32 -0.89
CA TYR A 337 -16.19 -13.25 -0.44
C TYR A 337 -15.36 -12.06 0.05
N ALA A 338 -15.58 -10.88 -0.53
CA ALA A 338 -14.73 -9.73 -0.24
C ALA A 338 -15.50 -8.45 0.00
N MET A 339 -15.12 -7.76 1.06
CA MET A 339 -15.54 -6.41 1.37
C MET A 339 -14.65 -5.34 0.72
N GLN A 340 -13.73 -5.77 -0.16
CA GLN A 340 -12.77 -4.96 -0.93
C GLN A 340 -12.98 -5.16 -2.44
N ALA A 341 -12.51 -4.21 -3.25
CA ALA A 341 -12.74 -4.18 -4.70
C ALA A 341 -11.49 -4.56 -5.54
N GLU A 342 -10.67 -5.50 -5.06
CA GLU A 342 -9.40 -5.89 -5.71
C GLU A 342 -9.60 -6.97 -6.81
N ALA A 343 -10.34 -6.59 -7.87
CA ALA A 343 -10.75 -7.51 -8.94
C ALA A 343 -9.56 -8.25 -9.61
N GLY A 344 -8.38 -7.64 -9.67
CA GLY A 344 -7.17 -8.28 -10.22
C GLY A 344 -6.72 -9.48 -9.39
N PHE A 345 -6.76 -9.36 -8.07
CA PHE A 345 -6.46 -10.45 -7.14
C PHE A 345 -7.51 -11.55 -7.20
N TYR A 346 -8.79 -11.19 -7.17
CA TYR A 346 -9.89 -12.17 -7.12
C TYR A 346 -9.90 -13.11 -8.34
N ARG A 347 -9.53 -12.59 -9.51
CA ARG A 347 -9.40 -13.43 -10.73
C ARG A 347 -8.27 -14.46 -10.63
N GLN A 348 -7.27 -14.22 -9.82
CA GLN A 348 -6.15 -15.14 -9.62
C GLN A 348 -6.45 -16.23 -8.60
N THR A 349 -7.53 -16.11 -7.83
CA THR A 349 -7.90 -17.11 -6.81
C THR A 349 -8.50 -18.39 -7.39
N ARG A 350 -8.81 -18.45 -8.69
CA ARG A 350 -9.51 -19.58 -9.34
C ARG A 350 -10.85 -19.92 -8.70
N ALA A 351 -11.47 -18.95 -8.02
CA ALA A 351 -12.72 -19.17 -7.32
C ALA A 351 -13.84 -19.57 -8.30
N SER A 352 -14.56 -20.64 -7.97
CA SER A 352 -15.77 -21.08 -8.66
C SER A 352 -16.91 -20.08 -8.45
N HIS A 353 -16.89 -19.38 -7.32
CA HIS A 353 -17.80 -18.30 -6.97
C HIS A 353 -17.03 -17.17 -6.27
N PHE A 354 -17.33 -15.93 -6.63
CA PHE A 354 -16.89 -14.77 -5.83
C PHE A 354 -17.99 -13.73 -5.77
N SER A 355 -18.16 -13.13 -4.57
CA SER A 355 -19.07 -12.02 -4.30
C SER A 355 -18.31 -10.86 -3.69
N LEU A 356 -18.50 -9.68 -4.28
CA LEU A 356 -17.92 -8.44 -3.79
C LEU A 356 -18.89 -7.69 -2.89
N ARG A 357 -18.38 -6.68 -2.18
CA ARG A 357 -19.13 -5.86 -1.21
C ARG A 357 -20.48 -5.38 -1.75
N GLU A 358 -20.55 -4.91 -2.98
CA GLU A 358 -21.76 -4.41 -3.61
C GLU A 358 -22.81 -5.51 -3.78
N GLU A 359 -22.41 -6.72 -4.15
CA GLU A 359 -23.29 -7.89 -4.30
C GLU A 359 -23.74 -8.42 -2.94
N ILE A 360 -22.81 -8.48 -1.98
CA ILE A 360 -23.10 -8.84 -0.58
C ILE A 360 -24.10 -7.83 0.02
N ALA A 361 -23.89 -6.54 -0.21
CA ALA A 361 -24.77 -5.47 0.25
C ALA A 361 -26.15 -5.53 -0.44
N ALA A 362 -26.19 -5.81 -1.75
CA ALA A 362 -27.43 -5.94 -2.51
C ALA A 362 -28.29 -7.14 -2.03
N SER A 363 -27.66 -8.20 -1.52
CA SER A 363 -28.37 -9.34 -0.93
C SER A 363 -29.00 -9.03 0.45
N ARG A 364 -28.68 -7.88 1.07
CA ARG A 364 -29.08 -7.48 2.42
C ARG A 364 -29.49 -6.02 2.53
N PRO A 365 -30.44 -5.51 1.73
CA PRO A 365 -30.74 -4.09 1.61
C PRO A 365 -31.24 -3.44 2.91
N GLU A 366 -31.78 -4.21 3.84
CA GLU A 366 -32.36 -3.72 5.10
C GLU A 366 -31.35 -3.68 6.27
N SER A 367 -30.13 -4.16 6.08
CA SER A 367 -29.18 -4.40 7.18
C SER A 367 -28.23 -3.25 7.49
N GLY A 368 -28.39 -2.08 6.86
CA GLY A 368 -27.56 -0.88 7.12
C GLY A 368 -26.23 -0.87 6.39
N GLN A 369 -25.18 -0.31 7.02
CA GLN A 369 -23.84 -0.28 6.41
C GLN A 369 -23.24 -1.68 6.33
N PRO A 370 -22.66 -2.09 5.19
CA PRO A 370 -21.99 -3.37 5.06
C PRO A 370 -20.73 -3.41 5.92
N LEU A 371 -20.78 -4.26 6.95
CA LEU A 371 -19.70 -4.56 7.88
C LEU A 371 -19.18 -5.99 7.67
N ASP A 372 -18.01 -6.31 8.21
CA ASP A 372 -17.32 -7.59 7.96
C ASP A 372 -18.10 -8.83 8.43
N GLU A 373 -19.00 -8.71 9.39
CA GLU A 373 -19.89 -9.83 9.79
C GLU A 373 -20.81 -10.30 8.66
N TRP A 374 -21.00 -9.50 7.60
CA TRP A 374 -21.76 -9.92 6.41
C TRP A 374 -21.05 -11.00 5.60
N LEU A 375 -19.77 -11.24 5.88
CA LEU A 375 -19.02 -12.38 5.32
C LEU A 375 -19.43 -13.72 5.95
N LEU A 376 -20.08 -13.74 7.13
CA LEU A 376 -20.42 -14.98 7.83
C LEU A 376 -21.55 -15.77 7.20
N PRO A 377 -22.72 -15.17 6.81
CA PRO A 377 -23.81 -15.91 6.23
C PRO A 377 -23.49 -16.66 4.94
N PRO A 378 -22.75 -16.10 3.95
CA PRO A 378 -22.33 -16.88 2.79
C PRO A 378 -21.51 -18.11 3.16
N VAL A 379 -20.62 -17.98 4.17
CA VAL A 379 -19.85 -19.13 4.70
C VAL A 379 -20.79 -20.15 5.33
N GLN A 380 -21.73 -19.72 6.17
CA GLN A 380 -22.72 -20.61 6.80
C GLN A 380 -23.52 -21.36 5.75
N ASP A 381 -24.00 -20.68 4.71
CA ASP A 381 -24.77 -21.27 3.61
C ASP A 381 -23.94 -22.28 2.83
N LYS A 382 -22.67 -21.96 2.54
CA LYS A 382 -21.74 -22.90 1.89
C LYS A 382 -21.58 -24.16 2.72
N LEU A 383 -21.26 -24.01 4.00
CA LEU A 383 -21.02 -25.10 4.92
C LEU A 383 -22.27 -25.97 5.19
N ALA A 384 -23.49 -25.41 5.04
CA ALA A 384 -24.75 -26.14 5.16
C ALA A 384 -25.08 -26.92 3.88
N ARG A 385 -24.73 -26.40 2.72
CA ARG A 385 -24.97 -27.09 1.43
C ARG A 385 -24.01 -28.25 1.19
N GLU A 386 -22.76 -28.10 1.65
CA GLU A 386 -21.68 -29.03 1.33
C GLU A 386 -21.08 -29.62 2.61
N THR A 387 -21.41 -30.87 2.85
CA THR A 387 -21.01 -31.60 4.06
C THR A 387 -19.72 -32.39 3.92
N GLY A 388 -19.19 -32.55 2.68
CA GLY A 388 -17.97 -33.29 2.39
C GLY A 388 -17.14 -32.64 1.29
N GLY A 389 -15.94 -33.16 1.06
CA GLY A 389 -15.02 -32.65 0.06
C GLY A 389 -14.00 -31.64 0.57
N ARG A 390 -13.25 -31.04 -0.35
CA ARG A 390 -12.17 -30.09 -0.04
C ARG A 390 -12.58 -28.68 -0.42
N HIS A 391 -12.64 -27.79 0.57
CA HIS A 391 -13.08 -26.42 0.38
C HIS A 391 -11.98 -25.45 0.78
N LEU A 392 -11.77 -24.43 -0.05
CA LEU A 392 -11.02 -23.23 0.28
C LEU A 392 -11.96 -22.03 0.24
N ILE A 393 -12.20 -21.43 1.40
CA ILE A 393 -13.02 -20.23 1.51
C ILE A 393 -12.08 -19.05 1.78
N VAL A 394 -12.07 -18.08 0.87
CA VAL A 394 -11.26 -16.85 1.01
C VAL A 394 -12.15 -15.70 1.41
N LEU A 395 -11.86 -15.08 2.55
CA LEU A 395 -12.59 -13.93 3.08
C LEU A 395 -11.67 -12.73 3.09
N HIS A 396 -11.99 -11.69 2.33
CA HIS A 396 -11.23 -10.45 2.36
C HIS A 396 -12.05 -9.36 3.05
N LYS A 397 -11.63 -8.99 4.24
CA LYS A 397 -12.31 -8.03 5.11
C LYS A 397 -12.09 -6.59 4.65
N LYS A 398 -12.99 -5.67 5.06
CA LYS A 398 -12.72 -4.22 5.09
C LYS A 398 -11.91 -3.84 6.33
N GLY A 399 -11.93 -4.66 7.35
CA GLY A 399 -11.04 -4.64 8.50
C GLY A 399 -10.90 -3.31 9.19
N SER A 400 -9.65 -2.94 9.50
CA SER A 400 -9.28 -1.67 10.13
C SER A 400 -8.85 -0.61 9.11
N HIS A 401 -9.42 -0.63 7.88
CA HIS A 401 -9.18 0.41 6.90
C HIS A 401 -9.60 1.77 7.46
N PHE A 402 -8.85 2.83 7.15
CA PHE A 402 -9.07 4.15 7.72
C PHE A 402 -10.52 4.65 7.55
N HIS A 403 -10.92 5.62 8.32
CA HIS A 403 -12.24 5.90 8.85
C HIS A 403 -12.70 4.75 9.76
N TYR A 404 -11.86 4.49 10.76
CA TYR A 404 -11.98 3.32 11.64
C TYR A 404 -13.35 3.21 12.32
N SER A 405 -13.94 4.34 12.78
CA SER A 405 -15.24 4.38 13.43
C SER A 405 -16.41 3.95 12.53
N ALA A 406 -16.21 3.90 11.21
CA ALA A 406 -17.17 3.36 10.25
C ALA A 406 -17.00 1.84 10.01
N ARG A 407 -16.07 1.17 10.71
CA ARG A 407 -15.76 -0.25 10.50
C ARG A 407 -16.35 -1.18 11.55
N TYR A 408 -17.09 -0.67 12.52
CA TYR A 408 -17.72 -1.47 13.58
C TYR A 408 -19.05 -0.86 14.01
N PRO A 409 -19.98 -1.69 14.55
CA PRO A 409 -21.19 -1.21 15.17
C PRO A 409 -20.89 -0.46 16.47
N ARG A 410 -21.76 0.48 16.88
CA ARG A 410 -21.59 1.24 18.14
C ARG A 410 -21.42 0.37 19.40
N ALA A 411 -21.93 -0.84 19.40
CA ALA A 411 -21.73 -1.79 20.50
C ALA A 411 -20.26 -2.15 20.76
N PHE A 412 -19.39 -1.94 19.76
CA PHE A 412 -17.95 -2.16 19.87
C PHE A 412 -17.13 -0.89 20.13
N ALA A 413 -17.77 0.27 20.30
CA ALA A 413 -17.14 1.54 20.63
C ALA A 413 -16.71 1.59 22.12
N ARG A 414 -15.78 0.72 22.52
CA ARG A 414 -15.35 0.53 23.91
C ARG A 414 -14.42 1.65 24.38
N TRP A 415 -13.49 2.08 23.56
CA TRP A 415 -12.55 3.14 23.89
C TRP A 415 -13.00 4.48 23.33
N GLN A 416 -13.04 5.50 24.22
CA GLN A 416 -13.55 6.84 23.93
C GLN A 416 -12.52 7.90 24.38
N PRO A 417 -12.53 9.12 23.80
CA PRO A 417 -13.32 9.55 22.64
C PRO A 417 -12.84 8.91 21.33
N GLU A 418 -13.74 8.78 20.34
CA GLU A 418 -13.44 8.23 19.02
C GLU A 418 -13.10 9.34 18.02
N CYS A 419 -12.32 9.00 17.00
CA CYS A 419 -12.22 9.79 15.79
C CYS A 419 -13.37 9.43 14.86
N LEU A 420 -14.42 10.24 14.85
CA LEU A 420 -15.68 9.95 14.13
C LEU A 420 -15.66 10.37 12.66
N ASP A 421 -14.66 11.12 12.24
CA ASP A 421 -14.57 11.66 10.88
C ASP A 421 -13.13 11.59 10.37
N VAL A 422 -12.97 11.23 9.10
CA VAL A 422 -11.67 11.27 8.39
C VAL A 422 -11.11 12.69 8.33
N GLN A 423 -12.01 13.68 8.33
CA GLN A 423 -11.70 15.10 8.17
C GLN A 423 -11.26 15.79 9.45
N GLN A 424 -11.54 15.20 10.60
CA GLN A 424 -11.24 15.82 11.89
C GLN A 424 -9.73 15.80 12.17
N ASN A 425 -9.28 16.85 12.84
CA ASN A 425 -7.96 16.90 13.45
C ASN A 425 -7.94 16.05 14.73
N CYS A 426 -8.21 14.75 14.56
CA CYS A 426 -8.22 13.82 15.68
C CYS A 426 -6.83 13.73 16.29
N SER A 427 -6.78 13.70 17.61
CA SER A 427 -5.59 13.35 18.35
C SER A 427 -5.16 11.91 18.08
N GLU A 428 -3.92 11.57 18.38
CA GLU A 428 -3.43 10.20 18.27
C GLU A 428 -4.22 9.25 19.17
N ALA A 429 -4.66 9.71 20.34
CA ALA A 429 -5.48 8.92 21.26
C ALA A 429 -6.85 8.59 20.67
N GLU A 430 -7.54 9.54 20.03
CA GLU A 430 -8.83 9.33 19.37
C GLU A 430 -8.69 8.37 18.18
N LEU A 431 -7.63 8.52 17.38
CA LEU A 431 -7.33 7.60 16.28
C LEU A 431 -7.07 6.19 16.81
N ARG A 432 -6.24 6.05 17.86
CA ARG A 432 -5.97 4.77 18.50
C ARG A 432 -7.23 4.13 19.08
N ASN A 433 -8.10 4.92 19.71
CA ASN A 433 -9.36 4.42 20.26
C ASN A 433 -10.25 3.82 19.17
N SER A 434 -10.47 4.56 18.08
CA SER A 434 -11.27 4.07 16.96
C SER A 434 -10.64 2.87 16.26
N TYR A 435 -9.31 2.85 16.12
CA TYR A 435 -8.57 1.74 15.55
C TYR A 435 -8.68 0.47 16.41
N ASP A 436 -8.47 0.58 17.72
CA ASP A 436 -8.57 -0.56 18.64
C ASP A 436 -10.02 -1.09 18.76
N ASN A 437 -11.03 -0.21 18.63
CA ASN A 437 -12.44 -0.63 18.54
C ASN A 437 -12.70 -1.46 17.27
N SER A 438 -12.10 -1.12 16.13
CA SER A 438 -12.23 -1.92 14.90
C SER A 438 -11.57 -3.29 15.03
N ILE A 439 -10.51 -3.40 15.83
CA ILE A 439 -9.87 -4.69 16.16
C ILE A 439 -10.75 -5.52 17.09
N LEU A 440 -11.38 -4.91 18.08
CA LEU A 440 -12.34 -5.60 18.96
C LEU A 440 -13.52 -6.20 18.16
N TYR A 441 -13.96 -5.49 17.13
CA TYR A 441 -14.96 -6.03 16.20
C TYR A 441 -14.40 -7.14 15.30
N THR A 442 -13.13 -7.04 14.88
CA THR A 442 -12.44 -8.12 14.16
C THR A 442 -12.36 -9.39 15.01
N ASP A 443 -12.05 -9.27 16.30
CA ASP A 443 -12.09 -10.38 17.27
C ASP A 443 -13.44 -11.09 17.30
N HIS A 444 -14.52 -10.31 17.35
CA HIS A 444 -15.89 -10.86 17.30
C HIS A 444 -16.14 -11.65 16.00
N VAL A 445 -15.87 -11.06 14.84
CA VAL A 445 -16.13 -11.69 13.54
C VAL A 445 -15.32 -12.99 13.37
N LEU A 446 -14.06 -13.00 13.78
CA LEU A 446 -13.20 -14.19 13.70
C LEU A 446 -13.67 -15.28 14.67
N ALA A 447 -14.09 -14.94 15.86
CA ALA A 447 -14.61 -15.92 16.83
C ALA A 447 -15.95 -16.53 16.34
N GLU A 448 -16.84 -15.75 15.73
CA GLU A 448 -18.06 -16.29 15.10
C GLU A 448 -17.71 -17.21 13.92
N LEU A 449 -16.71 -16.85 13.12
CA LEU A 449 -16.22 -17.73 12.04
C LEU A 449 -15.67 -19.06 12.59
N MET A 450 -14.89 -19.03 13.67
CA MET A 450 -14.41 -20.24 14.35
C MET A 450 -15.58 -21.10 14.85
N ASN A 451 -16.65 -20.49 15.37
CA ASN A 451 -17.84 -21.21 15.79
C ASN A 451 -18.51 -21.96 14.63
N LEU A 452 -18.60 -21.36 13.44
CA LEU A 452 -19.13 -22.03 12.24
C LEU A 452 -18.29 -23.23 11.77
N LEU A 453 -17.01 -23.24 12.11
CA LEU A 453 -16.04 -24.25 11.69
C LEU A 453 -15.81 -25.35 12.74
N ARG A 454 -16.30 -25.21 13.96
CA ARG A 454 -15.93 -25.99 15.13
C ARG A 454 -16.16 -27.50 14.98
N ASP A 455 -17.24 -27.89 14.33
CA ASP A 455 -17.70 -29.27 14.23
C ASP A 455 -17.25 -30.04 12.99
N ARG A 456 -16.32 -29.48 12.22
CA ARG A 456 -15.76 -30.08 10.99
C ARG A 456 -14.24 -30.02 10.95
N PRO A 457 -13.56 -30.91 10.18
CA PRO A 457 -12.12 -30.80 10.01
C PRO A 457 -11.77 -29.49 9.28
N ALA A 458 -11.39 -28.45 10.06
CA ALA A 458 -11.16 -27.12 9.53
C ALA A 458 -9.85 -26.51 10.04
N LEU A 459 -9.16 -25.82 9.13
CA LEU A 459 -8.02 -24.95 9.40
C LEU A 459 -8.40 -23.52 9.02
N LEU A 460 -8.25 -22.58 9.95
CA LEU A 460 -8.40 -21.16 9.71
C LEU A 460 -7.02 -20.51 9.74
N VAL A 461 -6.69 -19.77 8.68
CA VAL A 461 -5.48 -18.95 8.59
C VAL A 461 -5.90 -17.49 8.42
N VAL A 462 -5.39 -16.62 9.29
CA VAL A 462 -5.70 -15.18 9.28
C VAL A 462 -4.40 -14.40 9.18
N THR A 463 -4.33 -13.46 8.25
CA THR A 463 -3.28 -12.44 8.19
C THR A 463 -3.88 -11.12 7.75
N SER A 464 -3.10 -10.05 7.76
CA SER A 464 -3.49 -8.79 7.12
C SER A 464 -2.62 -8.54 5.90
N ASP A 465 -3.15 -7.84 4.94
CA ASP A 465 -2.41 -7.39 3.75
C ASP A 465 -1.24 -6.48 4.13
N HIS A 466 -1.47 -5.50 5.01
CA HIS A 466 -0.45 -4.62 5.58
C HIS A 466 -0.90 -4.11 6.96
N GLY A 467 -0.03 -3.37 7.62
CA GLY A 467 -0.35 -2.63 8.83
C GLY A 467 -0.76 -1.19 8.53
N GLN A 468 -0.77 -0.34 9.57
CA GLN A 468 -1.34 1.00 9.50
C GLN A 468 -0.58 1.98 10.39
N SER A 469 -0.28 3.19 9.88
CA SER A 469 0.19 4.30 10.72
C SER A 469 -0.98 5.09 11.27
N ILE A 470 -0.99 5.28 12.59
CA ILE A 470 -2.01 6.03 13.34
C ILE A 470 -1.41 7.12 14.22
N SER A 471 -0.17 7.53 13.97
CA SER A 471 0.53 8.56 14.75
C SER A 471 0.23 9.98 14.24
N ALA A 472 0.56 10.97 15.04
CA ALA A 472 0.44 12.38 14.65
C ALA A 472 1.32 12.75 13.43
N THR A 473 2.38 11.99 13.18
CA THR A 473 3.40 12.28 12.15
C THR A 473 3.33 11.38 10.92
N ALA A 474 2.60 10.28 11.00
CA ALA A 474 2.35 9.36 9.89
C ALA A 474 0.93 8.80 10.04
N ARG A 475 0.13 8.96 9.01
CA ARG A 475 -1.23 8.42 8.95
C ARG A 475 -1.36 7.54 7.72
N PHE A 476 -2.29 6.58 7.79
CA PHE A 476 -2.58 5.66 6.68
C PHE A 476 -1.45 4.65 6.40
N HIS A 477 -1.41 4.16 5.19
CA HIS A 477 -0.53 3.14 4.65
C HIS A 477 -0.09 3.52 3.22
N GLY A 478 0.54 2.62 2.47
CA GLY A 478 0.95 2.87 1.09
C GLY A 478 2.22 3.71 0.96
N THR A 479 2.96 3.92 2.06
CA THR A 479 4.30 4.51 1.99
C THR A 479 5.23 3.55 1.24
N PRO A 480 6.03 4.02 0.26
CA PRO A 480 7.01 3.16 -0.41
C PRO A 480 7.87 2.37 0.59
N ARG A 481 8.06 1.05 0.37
CA ARG A 481 8.75 0.15 1.32
C ARG A 481 10.12 0.67 1.76
N ALA A 482 10.84 1.32 0.85
CA ALA A 482 12.16 1.90 1.12
C ALA A 482 12.16 2.97 2.23
N MET A 483 11.00 3.53 2.58
CA MET A 483 10.86 4.56 3.61
C MET A 483 9.66 4.32 4.55
N ALA A 484 8.99 3.19 4.44
CA ALA A 484 7.81 2.88 5.23
C ALA A 484 8.17 2.69 6.70
N PRO A 485 7.41 3.29 7.63
CA PRO A 485 7.55 2.98 9.03
C PRO A 485 7.11 1.54 9.30
N ALA A 486 7.72 0.93 10.32
CA ALA A 486 7.54 -0.49 10.65
C ALA A 486 6.07 -0.88 10.85
N GLU A 487 5.28 0.00 11.47
CA GLU A 487 3.86 -0.24 11.75
C GLU A 487 3.00 -0.43 10.50
N GLN A 488 3.43 0.05 9.32
CA GLN A 488 2.74 -0.23 8.05
C GLN A 488 3.00 -1.63 7.51
N ARG A 489 3.94 -2.35 8.10
CA ARG A 489 4.30 -3.72 7.69
C ARG A 489 4.07 -4.77 8.76
N ARG A 490 3.89 -4.37 10.03
CA ARG A 490 3.60 -5.29 11.12
C ARG A 490 2.19 -5.85 10.97
N VAL A 491 2.08 -7.15 10.74
CA VAL A 491 0.81 -7.87 10.56
C VAL A 491 0.76 -9.11 11.45
N PRO A 492 -0.43 -9.58 11.87
CA PRO A 492 -0.54 -10.87 12.52
C PRO A 492 -0.47 -12.00 11.49
N LEU A 493 -0.06 -13.18 11.94
CA LEU A 493 -0.27 -14.43 11.25
C LEU A 493 -0.84 -15.43 12.26
N LEU A 494 -2.15 -15.73 12.14
CA LEU A 494 -2.90 -16.55 13.07
C LEU A 494 -3.29 -17.88 12.41
N PHE A 495 -3.15 -18.96 13.15
CA PHE A 495 -3.59 -20.28 12.74
C PHE A 495 -4.51 -20.84 13.82
N TRP A 496 -5.66 -21.35 13.42
CA TRP A 496 -6.56 -22.06 14.31
C TRP A 496 -7.04 -23.35 13.62
N ALA A 497 -7.02 -24.45 14.37
CA ALA A 497 -7.50 -25.74 13.90
C ALA A 497 -8.64 -26.22 14.80
N SER A 498 -9.71 -26.73 14.19
CA SER A 498 -10.85 -27.32 14.88
C SER A 498 -10.46 -28.61 15.63
N GLU A 499 -11.22 -28.98 16.66
CA GLU A 499 -10.98 -30.23 17.39
C GLU A 499 -11.07 -31.48 16.48
N PRO A 500 -12.04 -31.61 15.54
CA PRO A 500 -12.07 -32.73 14.58
C PRO A 500 -10.81 -32.82 13.71
N LEU A 501 -10.17 -31.69 13.39
CA LEU A 501 -8.90 -31.70 12.67
C LEU A 501 -7.74 -32.08 13.58
N LEU A 502 -7.69 -31.55 14.80
CA LEU A 502 -6.65 -31.85 15.80
C LEU A 502 -6.69 -33.30 16.31
N ALA A 503 -7.84 -33.96 16.24
CA ALA A 503 -7.95 -35.39 16.52
C ALA A 503 -7.14 -36.26 15.55
N GLN A 504 -6.77 -35.74 14.39
CA GLN A 504 -5.89 -36.38 13.43
C GLN A 504 -4.43 -36.07 13.80
N ALA A 505 -3.68 -37.07 14.19
CA ALA A 505 -2.32 -36.93 14.72
C ALA A 505 -1.36 -36.03 13.90
N PRO A 506 -1.34 -36.08 12.55
CA PRO A 506 -0.47 -35.21 11.74
C PRO A 506 -0.76 -33.73 11.92
N PHE A 507 -2.04 -33.35 12.14
CA PHE A 507 -2.43 -31.94 12.30
C PHE A 507 -2.13 -31.42 13.71
N ALA A 508 -2.31 -32.25 14.75
CA ALA A 508 -1.87 -31.91 16.09
C ALA A 508 -0.36 -31.61 16.15
N ALA A 509 0.46 -32.44 15.49
CA ALA A 509 1.91 -32.25 15.40
C ALA A 509 2.28 -30.95 14.67
N ARG A 510 1.59 -30.62 13.55
CA ARG A 510 1.80 -29.36 12.82
C ARG A 510 1.46 -28.13 13.65
N MET A 511 0.34 -28.16 14.36
CA MET A 511 -0.04 -27.07 15.26
C MET A 511 0.91 -26.94 16.44
N GLN A 512 1.49 -28.03 16.92
CA GLN A 512 2.54 -28.00 17.94
C GLN A 512 3.83 -27.37 17.40
N ALA A 513 4.24 -27.69 16.17
CA ALA A 513 5.39 -27.06 15.51
C ALA A 513 5.19 -25.55 15.34
N LEU A 514 3.99 -25.10 14.97
CA LEU A 514 3.63 -23.68 14.94
C LEU A 514 3.74 -23.02 16.32
N ARG A 515 3.20 -23.65 17.37
CA ARG A 515 3.25 -23.12 18.75
C ARG A 515 4.70 -22.97 19.24
N ALA A 516 5.57 -23.90 18.89
CA ALA A 516 6.99 -23.81 19.25
C ALA A 516 7.71 -22.59 18.62
N ARG A 517 7.20 -22.09 17.49
CA ARG A 517 7.75 -20.91 16.77
C ARG A 517 7.20 -19.58 17.30
N ALA A 518 6.02 -19.59 17.91
CA ALA A 518 5.32 -18.37 18.30
C ALA A 518 6.15 -17.44 19.21
N PRO A 519 6.85 -17.91 20.27
CA PRO A 519 7.65 -17.01 21.11
C PRO A 519 8.76 -16.29 20.35
N ALA A 520 9.46 -16.98 19.45
CA ALA A 520 10.55 -16.40 18.67
C ALA A 520 10.06 -15.36 17.66
N SER A 521 8.80 -15.38 17.26
CA SER A 521 8.23 -14.41 16.32
C SER A 521 8.14 -12.99 16.89
N ALA A 522 8.19 -12.82 18.20
CA ALA A 522 8.21 -11.51 18.84
C ALA A 522 9.49 -10.73 18.48
N ASP A 523 10.64 -11.41 18.47
CA ASP A 523 11.95 -10.83 18.17
C ASP A 523 12.31 -10.95 16.68
N THR A 524 11.90 -12.06 16.06
CA THR A 524 12.15 -12.35 14.64
C THR A 524 10.82 -12.68 13.96
N PRO A 525 10.04 -11.66 13.58
CA PRO A 525 8.75 -11.86 12.93
C PRO A 525 8.88 -12.67 11.65
N VAL A 526 7.93 -13.56 11.39
CA VAL A 526 7.78 -14.23 10.10
C VAL A 526 7.28 -13.23 9.07
N ASP A 527 7.40 -13.52 7.79
CA ASP A 527 6.91 -12.63 6.74
C ASP A 527 5.89 -13.32 5.82
N HIS A 528 5.26 -12.55 4.94
CA HIS A 528 4.32 -13.08 3.95
C HIS A 528 4.93 -14.14 3.02
N GLY A 529 6.25 -14.18 2.87
CA GLY A 529 6.93 -15.24 2.13
C GLY A 529 6.71 -16.65 2.72
N HIS A 530 6.28 -16.73 3.99
CA HIS A 530 5.93 -18.01 4.60
C HIS A 530 4.51 -18.49 4.24
N LEU A 531 3.62 -17.62 3.72
CA LEU A 531 2.22 -17.98 3.50
C LEU A 531 2.03 -19.09 2.48
N PHE A 532 2.66 -19.00 1.30
CA PHE A 532 2.52 -20.00 0.25
C PHE A 532 2.82 -21.41 0.78
N ALA A 533 4.00 -21.58 1.35
CA ALA A 533 4.46 -22.88 1.84
C ALA A 533 3.65 -23.35 3.06
N SER A 534 3.23 -22.44 3.95
CA SER A 534 2.48 -22.78 5.15
C SER A 534 1.02 -23.12 4.86
N LEU A 535 0.35 -22.43 3.94
CA LEU A 535 -1.01 -22.78 3.51
C LEU A 535 -1.06 -24.22 3.00
N LEU A 536 -0.09 -24.62 2.19
CA LEU A 536 0.00 -25.97 1.63
C LEU A 536 0.45 -26.98 2.69
N GLY A 537 1.55 -26.71 3.39
CA GLY A 537 2.14 -27.65 4.35
C GLY A 537 1.27 -27.88 5.58
N CYS A 538 0.60 -26.83 6.10
CA CYS A 538 -0.33 -26.96 7.23
C CYS A 538 -1.59 -27.77 6.83
N ALA A 539 -2.04 -27.66 5.57
CA ALA A 539 -3.11 -28.49 5.03
C ALA A 539 -2.71 -29.96 4.79
N GLY A 540 -1.41 -30.27 4.82
CA GLY A 540 -0.92 -31.65 4.60
C GLY A 540 -0.59 -31.93 3.14
N ILE A 541 -0.47 -30.91 2.31
CA ILE A 541 -0.03 -31.00 0.92
C ILE A 541 1.50 -31.11 0.89
N GLU A 542 2.02 -31.93 -0.02
CA GLU A 542 3.44 -32.18 -0.19
C GLU A 542 3.90 -31.82 -1.60
N SER A 543 5.20 -31.56 -1.77
CA SER A 543 5.81 -31.38 -3.08
C SER A 543 7.14 -32.13 -3.17
N SER A 544 7.20 -33.06 -4.11
CA SER A 544 8.41 -33.87 -4.38
C SER A 544 9.47 -33.12 -5.20
N SER A 545 9.10 -32.00 -5.80
CA SER A 545 9.95 -31.23 -6.73
C SER A 545 10.40 -29.87 -6.17
N GLY A 546 10.26 -29.65 -4.84
CA GLY A 546 10.69 -28.41 -4.19
C GLY A 546 9.70 -27.25 -4.33
N GLY A 547 8.43 -27.51 -4.69
CA GLY A 547 7.38 -26.49 -4.74
C GLY A 547 6.97 -25.95 -3.38
N ILE A 548 7.24 -26.68 -2.30
CA ILE A 548 7.08 -26.26 -0.92
C ILE A 548 8.47 -26.22 -0.27
N THR A 549 8.99 -25.02 -0.04
CA THR A 549 10.31 -24.84 0.55
C THR A 549 10.23 -25.04 2.08
N PRO A 550 10.95 -26.00 2.66
CA PRO A 550 10.84 -26.33 4.10
C PRO A 550 11.05 -25.14 5.04
N ARG A 551 12.02 -24.26 4.73
CA ARG A 551 12.32 -23.06 5.54
C ARG A 551 11.15 -22.07 5.62
N HIS A 552 10.27 -22.05 4.62
CA HIS A 552 9.11 -21.18 4.55
C HIS A 552 7.82 -21.87 5.02
N ASN A 553 7.86 -23.18 5.30
CA ASN A 553 6.71 -23.91 5.83
C ASN A 553 6.73 -23.86 7.36
N LEU A 554 5.88 -23.04 7.96
CA LEU A 554 5.78 -22.87 9.41
C LEU A 554 5.25 -24.14 10.10
N CYS A 555 4.53 -25.01 9.41
CA CYS A 555 4.05 -26.30 9.88
C CYS A 555 5.04 -27.46 9.62
N GLN A 556 6.25 -27.15 9.15
CA GLN A 556 7.29 -28.16 8.96
C GLN A 556 7.64 -28.79 10.29
N LEU A 557 7.50 -30.11 10.34
CA LEU A 557 7.97 -30.90 11.50
C LEU A 557 9.50 -30.90 11.54
N PRO A 558 10.09 -30.93 12.73
CA PRO A 558 11.54 -30.93 12.88
C PRO A 558 12.22 -32.19 12.30
#